data_70d4663ebbfbe93104dc608f7818c42a
#
_entry.id   70d4663ebbfbe93104dc608f7818c42a
#
_cell.length_a   1.000
_cell.length_b   1.000
_cell.length_c   1.000
_cell.angle_alpha   90.00
_cell.angle_beta   90.00
_cell.angle_gamma   90.00
#
_symmetry.space_group_name_H-M   'P 1'
#
loop_
_entity.id
_entity.type
_entity.pdbx_description
1 polymer ?
#
loop_
_entity_poly.entity_id
_entity_poly.type
_entity_poly.pdbx_seq_one_letter_code
_entity_poly.pdbx_strand_id
1 'polypeptide(L)'
;MGFCLASLACIPQLQVEEGEFLIYEHSQLRTPCGGTARSLDELVGFLADELGVRISSDFRYSWLTRADKEAVGSDCPSDCVTGRHAVDYYPALKHEVVHLVMKDVAWGELPFLAEGIAGAYDPLVDGRGSPYPYPPISDPRVTFAASHSVEVDYSAAVSFVAFLLTRHGPAKFQEFYFRLRYQREMSAIRRRFSEVYGIDLDQEVDAYMAGVSCEPGHFVVRAYECEGPVQAWDAGMWAQRRTLDCGDVDVVGGVGDFKWRSHRAVSVDIPAAGSYQLRFTAEPKMEMRLGPCFGCVWDRQDVFMTPGEDQVVALEAGRHFVRVTGDSEQTPSYEVVLVPGT
;
A
#
# COMPACT_ATOMS: atom_id res chain seq x y z
N MET A 1 -27.70 -25.97 15.39
CA MET A 1 -28.49 -24.84 15.95
C MET A 1 -28.15 -24.75 17.43
N GLY A 2 -27.19 -23.91 17.81
CA GLY A 2 -26.83 -23.64 19.20
C GLY A 2 -27.71 -22.52 19.72
N PHE A 3 -28.49 -22.80 20.78
CA PHE A 3 -29.22 -21.77 21.50
C PHE A 3 -28.26 -20.92 22.30
N CYS A 4 -28.00 -19.69 21.88
CA CYS A 4 -27.42 -18.67 22.75
C CYS A 4 -28.49 -18.25 23.76
N LEU A 5 -28.27 -18.55 25.04
CA LEU A 5 -29.07 -17.99 26.14
C LEU A 5 -28.82 -16.47 26.15
N ALA A 6 -29.89 -15.72 26.11
CA ALA A 6 -29.92 -14.27 26.09
C ALA A 6 -29.20 -13.71 27.31
N SER A 7 -27.97 -13.26 27.14
CA SER A 7 -27.18 -12.26 27.91
C SER A 7 -25.64 -12.43 27.90
N LEU A 8 -25.12 -13.48 27.25
CA LEU A 8 -23.67 -13.49 26.94
C LEU A 8 -23.54 -13.19 25.45
N ALA A 9 -23.09 -12.00 25.10
CA ALA A 9 -22.71 -11.69 23.73
C ALA A 9 -21.76 -12.81 23.26
N CYS A 10 -22.17 -13.56 22.23
CA CYS A 10 -21.33 -14.61 21.67
C CYS A 10 -20.10 -13.90 21.08
N ILE A 11 -18.96 -14.00 21.75
CA ILE A 11 -17.68 -13.52 21.19
C ILE A 11 -17.50 -14.28 19.88
N PRO A 12 -17.33 -13.59 18.75
CA PRO A 12 -17.15 -14.24 17.47
C PRO A 12 -15.90 -15.13 17.54
N GLN A 13 -16.00 -16.36 17.06
CA GLN A 13 -14.83 -17.20 16.87
C GLN A 13 -14.09 -16.69 15.64
N LEU A 14 -12.92 -16.10 15.84
CA LEU A 14 -12.04 -15.69 14.78
C LEU A 14 -11.18 -16.89 14.34
N GLN A 15 -10.90 -16.98 13.07
CA GLN A 15 -9.85 -17.84 12.52
C GLN A 15 -8.54 -17.06 12.56
N VAL A 16 -7.44 -17.75 12.85
CA VAL A 16 -6.15 -17.13 13.09
C VAL A 16 -5.10 -17.82 12.22
N GLU A 17 -4.32 -17.02 11.51
CA GLU A 17 -3.14 -17.44 10.76
C GLU A 17 -1.94 -16.71 11.36
N GLU A 18 -0.91 -17.45 11.81
CA GLU A 18 0.29 -16.88 12.42
C GLU A 18 1.40 -16.77 11.38
N GLY A 19 1.90 -15.55 11.15
CA GLY A 19 3.10 -15.25 10.37
C GLY A 19 4.34 -15.06 11.26
N GLU A 20 5.44 -14.62 10.67
CA GLU A 20 6.68 -14.28 11.39
C GLU A 20 6.54 -12.97 12.17
N PHE A 21 5.85 -11.99 11.60
CA PHE A 21 5.70 -10.64 12.14
C PHE A 21 4.25 -10.29 12.47
N LEU A 22 3.30 -10.94 11.81
CA LEU A 22 1.88 -10.58 11.83
C LEU A 22 0.99 -11.78 12.17
N ILE A 23 0.10 -11.58 13.12
CA ILE A 23 -1.04 -12.47 13.36
C ILE A 23 -2.23 -11.94 12.55
N TYR A 24 -2.69 -12.73 11.59
CA TYR A 24 -3.85 -12.41 10.79
C TYR A 24 -5.10 -13.08 11.34
N GLU A 25 -6.16 -12.31 11.58
CA GLU A 25 -7.42 -12.80 12.11
C GLU A 25 -8.57 -12.44 11.18
N HIS A 26 -9.49 -13.36 11.00
CA HIS A 26 -10.69 -13.07 10.23
C HIS A 26 -11.95 -13.72 10.80
N SER A 27 -13.09 -13.11 10.50
CA SER A 27 -14.40 -13.68 10.82
C SER A 27 -14.64 -15.00 10.08
N GLN A 28 -15.37 -15.92 10.70
CA GLN A 28 -15.78 -17.17 10.04
C GLN A 28 -16.67 -16.95 8.79
N LEU A 29 -17.27 -15.77 8.66
CA LEU A 29 -18.07 -15.39 7.49
C LEU A 29 -17.22 -14.87 6.32
N ARG A 30 -15.90 -14.80 6.48
CA ARG A 30 -14.95 -14.25 5.52
C ARG A 30 -13.85 -15.27 5.26
N THR A 31 -13.50 -15.44 4.01
CA THR A 31 -12.45 -16.37 3.59
C THR A 31 -11.34 -15.58 2.89
N PRO A 32 -10.16 -15.43 3.51
CA PRO A 32 -9.02 -14.82 2.83
C PRO A 32 -8.57 -15.69 1.67
N CYS A 33 -8.05 -15.08 0.62
CA CYS A 33 -7.37 -15.81 -0.42
C CYS A 33 -6.02 -16.35 0.10
N GLY A 34 -5.53 -17.44 -0.47
CA GLY A 34 -4.41 -18.21 0.07
C GLY A 34 -3.09 -17.45 0.26
N GLY A 35 -2.92 -16.30 -0.41
CA GLY A 35 -1.75 -15.43 -0.25
C GLY A 35 -1.94 -14.26 0.73
N THR A 36 -3.14 -14.06 1.27
CA THR A 36 -3.49 -12.79 1.95
C THR A 36 -2.71 -12.58 3.25
N ALA A 37 -2.79 -13.52 4.18
CA ALA A 37 -2.09 -13.41 5.45
C ALA A 37 -0.57 -13.30 5.26
N ARG A 38 -0.01 -14.17 4.39
CA ARG A 38 1.41 -14.16 4.05
C ARG A 38 1.85 -12.84 3.43
N SER A 39 1.07 -12.28 2.51
CA SER A 39 1.42 -11.00 1.85
C SER A 39 1.48 -9.84 2.84
N LEU A 40 0.62 -9.81 3.85
CA LEU A 40 0.67 -8.79 4.90
C LEU A 40 1.85 -9.01 5.85
N ASP A 41 2.16 -10.25 6.19
CA ASP A 41 3.33 -10.60 7.01
C ASP A 41 4.64 -10.19 6.32
N GLU A 42 4.82 -10.57 5.05
CA GLU A 42 5.96 -10.18 4.23
C GLU A 42 6.06 -8.65 4.05
N LEU A 43 4.92 -7.93 3.96
CA LEU A 43 4.89 -6.48 3.91
C LEU A 43 5.45 -5.86 5.19
N VAL A 44 5.14 -6.41 6.36
CA VAL A 44 5.71 -5.94 7.64
C VAL A 44 7.23 -6.04 7.61
N GLY A 45 7.77 -7.20 7.19
CA GLY A 45 9.21 -7.41 7.05
C GLY A 45 9.85 -6.41 6.06
N PHE A 46 9.24 -6.24 4.89
CA PHE A 46 9.68 -5.28 3.88
C PHE A 46 9.73 -3.84 4.41
N LEU A 47 8.67 -3.40 5.11
CA LEU A 47 8.63 -2.05 5.69
C LEU A 47 9.65 -1.87 6.81
N ALA A 48 9.88 -2.92 7.61
CA ALA A 48 10.90 -2.89 8.66
C ALA A 48 12.30 -2.68 8.09
N ASP A 49 12.63 -3.41 7.04
CA ASP A 49 13.92 -3.29 6.34
C ASP A 49 14.07 -1.93 5.66
N GLU A 50 13.04 -1.50 4.92
CA GLU A 50 13.04 -0.24 4.17
C GLU A 50 13.18 0.98 5.09
N LEU A 51 12.48 0.97 6.21
CA LEU A 51 12.48 2.06 7.18
C LEU A 51 13.57 1.91 8.26
N GLY A 52 14.30 0.81 8.27
CA GLY A 52 15.31 0.52 9.30
C GLY A 52 14.71 0.35 10.70
N VAL A 53 13.48 -0.15 10.81
CA VAL A 53 12.77 -0.34 12.07
C VAL A 53 13.00 -1.75 12.61
N ARG A 54 13.26 -1.87 13.91
CA ARG A 54 13.26 -3.17 14.57
C ARG A 54 11.85 -3.48 15.06
N ILE A 55 11.28 -4.54 14.53
CA ILE A 55 9.99 -5.05 14.99
C ILE A 55 10.25 -5.88 16.25
N SER A 56 9.57 -5.54 17.32
CA SER A 56 9.82 -6.13 18.65
C SER A 56 8.81 -7.19 19.04
N SER A 57 7.71 -7.38 18.33
CA SER A 57 6.68 -8.39 18.62
C SER A 57 5.63 -8.48 17.55
N ASP A 58 4.74 -9.42 17.71
CA ASP A 58 3.67 -9.78 16.81
C ASP A 58 2.66 -8.63 16.64
N PHE A 59 2.54 -8.13 15.44
CA PHE A 59 1.44 -7.27 15.05
C PHE A 59 0.20 -8.12 14.82
N ARG A 60 -0.97 -7.49 14.94
CA ARG A 60 -2.24 -8.14 14.70
C ARG A 60 -3.04 -7.37 13.66
N TYR A 61 -3.54 -8.07 12.67
CA TYR A 61 -4.45 -7.54 11.67
C TYR A 61 -5.74 -8.34 11.70
N SER A 62 -6.88 -7.69 11.97
CA SER A 62 -8.17 -8.37 12.06
C SER A 62 -9.11 -7.88 10.97
N TRP A 63 -9.43 -8.75 10.04
CA TRP A 63 -10.44 -8.54 9.01
C TRP A 63 -11.81 -8.93 9.52
N LEU A 64 -12.58 -7.96 10.01
CA LEU A 64 -13.84 -8.18 10.73
C LEU A 64 -15.05 -7.63 9.98
N THR A 65 -16.21 -8.28 10.16
CA THR A 65 -17.49 -7.66 9.83
C THR A 65 -17.81 -6.55 10.82
N ARG A 66 -18.78 -5.69 10.50
CA ARG A 66 -19.24 -4.67 11.45
C ARG A 66 -19.78 -5.30 12.75
N ALA A 67 -20.54 -6.39 12.62
CA ALA A 67 -21.09 -7.10 13.77
C ALA A 67 -19.99 -7.72 14.66
N ASP A 68 -18.92 -8.26 14.04
CA ASP A 68 -17.78 -8.80 14.80
C ASP A 68 -17.03 -7.69 15.53
N LYS A 69 -16.79 -6.53 14.89
CA LYS A 69 -16.19 -5.36 15.55
C LYS A 69 -16.96 -4.92 16.79
N GLU A 70 -18.29 -4.82 16.67
CA GLU A 70 -19.19 -4.50 17.79
C GLU A 70 -19.11 -5.57 18.90
N ALA A 71 -19.06 -6.85 18.54
CA ALA A 71 -19.00 -7.96 19.48
C ALA A 71 -17.65 -8.09 20.21
N VAL A 72 -16.52 -7.76 19.57
CA VAL A 72 -15.21 -7.72 20.23
C VAL A 72 -14.96 -6.42 21.01
N GLY A 73 -15.94 -5.52 21.02
CA GLY A 73 -15.87 -4.25 21.77
C GLY A 73 -14.85 -3.28 21.17
N SER A 74 -14.62 -3.35 19.86
CA SER A 74 -13.73 -2.40 19.19
C SER A 74 -14.40 -1.03 19.09
N ASP A 75 -13.79 -0.02 19.69
CA ASP A 75 -14.21 1.38 19.57
C ASP A 75 -13.90 1.99 18.18
N CYS A 76 -13.46 1.16 17.26
CA CYS A 76 -13.05 1.52 15.91
C CYS A 76 -14.27 1.66 14.99
N PRO A 77 -14.70 2.88 14.62
CA PRO A 77 -15.91 3.05 13.81
C PRO A 77 -15.73 2.65 12.34
N SER A 78 -14.50 2.68 11.85
CA SER A 78 -14.11 2.29 10.48
C SER A 78 -12.85 1.42 10.53
N ASP A 79 -11.89 1.70 9.69
CA ASP A 79 -10.57 1.11 9.70
C ASP A 79 -9.69 1.88 10.68
N CYS A 80 -8.92 1.19 11.51
CA CYS A 80 -8.06 1.86 12.49
C CYS A 80 -6.97 0.97 13.04
N VAL A 81 -5.94 1.63 13.59
CA VAL A 81 -4.87 0.98 14.32
C VAL A 81 -4.86 1.45 15.77
N THR A 82 -4.99 0.52 16.71
CA THR A 82 -4.87 0.76 18.15
C THR A 82 -3.72 -0.07 18.71
N GLY A 83 -2.68 0.60 19.18
CA GLY A 83 -1.47 -0.10 19.61
C GLY A 83 -0.85 -0.87 18.44
N ARG A 84 -0.74 -2.19 18.61
CA ARG A 84 -0.21 -3.13 17.60
C ARG A 84 -1.30 -3.93 16.89
N HIS A 85 -2.50 -3.40 16.86
CA HIS A 85 -3.64 -4.07 16.30
C HIS A 85 -4.34 -3.16 15.28
N ALA A 86 -4.37 -3.59 14.02
CA ALA A 86 -5.20 -3.03 12.97
C ALA A 86 -6.52 -3.80 12.91
N VAL A 87 -7.62 -3.07 12.84
CA VAL A 87 -8.95 -3.65 12.66
C VAL A 87 -9.57 -3.04 11.41
N ASP A 88 -9.90 -3.88 10.45
CA ASP A 88 -10.27 -3.43 9.11
C ASP A 88 -11.50 -4.17 8.56
N TYR A 89 -12.15 -3.53 7.59
CA TYR A 89 -13.17 -4.14 6.75
C TYR A 89 -12.61 -4.77 5.48
N TYR A 90 -11.37 -4.45 5.12
CA TYR A 90 -10.68 -4.97 3.95
C TYR A 90 -9.81 -6.16 4.30
N PRO A 91 -9.69 -7.17 3.40
CA PRO A 91 -8.88 -8.36 3.68
C PRO A 91 -7.37 -8.07 3.75
N ALA A 92 -6.90 -7.03 3.06
CA ALA A 92 -5.50 -6.69 2.99
C ALA A 92 -5.31 -5.19 2.68
N LEU A 93 -5.53 -4.33 3.66
CA LEU A 93 -5.27 -2.89 3.51
C LEU A 93 -3.84 -2.58 3.98
N LYS A 94 -2.94 -2.39 3.04
CA LYS A 94 -1.52 -2.11 3.31
C LYS A 94 -1.33 -0.81 4.10
N HIS A 95 -2.15 0.17 3.88
CA HIS A 95 -2.17 1.44 4.59
C HIS A 95 -2.16 1.24 6.12
N GLU A 96 -3.03 0.38 6.64
CA GLU A 96 -3.10 0.09 8.08
C GLU A 96 -1.88 -0.68 8.57
N VAL A 97 -1.27 -1.52 7.73
CA VAL A 97 -0.02 -2.21 8.08
C VAL A 97 1.15 -1.23 8.20
N VAL A 98 1.22 -0.20 7.35
CA VAL A 98 2.21 0.87 7.51
C VAL A 98 2.04 1.59 8.85
N HIS A 99 0.80 1.91 9.24
CA HIS A 99 0.52 2.49 10.55
C HIS A 99 0.97 1.57 11.70
N LEU A 100 0.76 0.25 11.61
CA LEU A 100 1.24 -0.71 12.62
C LEU A 100 2.75 -0.60 12.80
N VAL A 101 3.52 -0.67 11.70
CA VAL A 101 4.98 -0.59 11.74
C VAL A 101 5.42 0.78 12.28
N MET A 102 4.82 1.85 11.85
CA MET A 102 5.20 3.22 12.28
C MET A 102 4.87 3.49 13.75
N LYS A 103 3.83 2.89 14.31
CA LYS A 103 3.52 3.01 15.75
C LYS A 103 4.58 2.39 16.65
N ASP A 104 5.30 1.37 16.19
CA ASP A 104 6.49 0.86 16.91
C ASP A 104 7.65 1.87 16.90
N VAL A 105 7.72 2.74 15.87
CA VAL A 105 8.71 3.83 15.81
C VAL A 105 8.37 4.95 16.77
N ALA A 106 7.12 5.40 16.78
CA ALA A 106 6.72 6.53 17.62
C ALA A 106 5.22 6.51 17.96
N TRP A 107 4.93 6.75 19.23
CA TRP A 107 3.59 7.07 19.72
C TRP A 107 3.36 8.58 19.73
N GLY A 108 2.14 9.02 19.42
CA GLY A 108 1.80 10.46 19.42
C GLY A 108 2.32 11.20 18.20
N GLU A 109 2.30 10.50 17.08
CA GLU A 109 2.67 10.99 15.75
C GLU A 109 1.83 12.20 15.32
N LEU A 110 2.37 12.97 14.38
CA LEU A 110 1.60 13.97 13.63
C LEU A 110 0.76 13.25 12.56
N PRO A 111 -0.56 13.44 12.54
CA PRO A 111 -1.43 12.80 11.54
C PRO A 111 -0.96 13.03 10.10
N PHE A 112 -0.50 14.23 9.77
CA PHE A 112 0.03 14.55 8.45
C PHE A 112 1.16 13.59 8.00
N LEU A 113 2.12 13.32 8.88
CA LEU A 113 3.22 12.42 8.55
C LEU A 113 2.80 10.96 8.58
N ALA A 114 1.90 10.59 9.50
CA ALA A 114 1.39 9.23 9.62
C ALA A 114 0.59 8.83 8.37
N GLU A 115 -0.36 9.66 7.95
CA GLU A 115 -1.15 9.43 6.74
C GLU A 115 -0.28 9.55 5.48
N GLY A 116 0.66 10.47 5.49
CA GLY A 116 1.59 10.67 4.39
C GLY A 116 2.45 9.45 4.11
N ILE A 117 3.05 8.83 5.13
CA ILE A 117 3.87 7.64 4.95
C ILE A 117 3.01 6.41 4.61
N ALA A 118 1.85 6.27 5.24
CA ALA A 118 0.94 5.17 4.95
C ALA A 118 0.49 5.19 3.48
N GLY A 119 0.09 6.36 2.97
CA GLY A 119 -0.27 6.50 1.56
C GLY A 119 0.92 6.42 0.60
N ALA A 120 2.15 6.80 1.03
CA ALA A 120 3.34 6.67 0.21
C ALA A 120 3.72 5.19 -0.04
N TYR A 121 3.56 4.32 0.97
CA TYR A 121 3.83 2.88 0.85
C TYR A 121 2.60 2.06 0.42
N ASP A 122 1.44 2.65 0.31
CA ASP A 122 0.26 2.06 -0.33
C ASP A 122 -0.23 2.90 -1.52
N PRO A 123 0.58 3.03 -2.58
CA PRO A 123 0.19 3.80 -3.77
C PRO A 123 -0.91 3.12 -4.59
N LEU A 124 -1.29 1.91 -4.23
CA LEU A 124 -2.24 1.06 -4.94
C LEU A 124 -3.54 0.87 -4.18
N VAL A 125 -4.06 1.89 -3.51
CA VAL A 125 -5.28 1.78 -2.70
C VAL A 125 -6.24 0.74 -3.26
N ASP A 126 -6.38 -0.37 -2.55
CA ASP A 126 -7.06 -1.55 -3.05
C ASP A 126 -8.52 -1.26 -3.41
N GLY A 127 -8.85 -1.40 -4.68
CA GLY A 127 -10.23 -1.45 -5.19
C GLY A 127 -10.96 -0.12 -5.37
N ARG A 128 -10.37 1.01 -5.09
CA ARG A 128 -10.97 2.33 -5.32
C ARG A 128 -10.15 3.15 -6.30
N GLY A 129 -10.07 2.68 -7.53
CA GLY A 129 -9.43 3.32 -8.68
C GLY A 129 -8.98 4.76 -8.47
N SER A 130 -7.81 5.04 -8.82
CA SER A 130 -7.02 6.24 -8.72
C SER A 130 -6.24 6.35 -7.41
N PRO A 131 -4.92 6.22 -7.51
CA PRO A 131 -4.06 6.80 -6.49
C PRO A 131 -4.51 8.24 -6.30
N TYR A 132 -4.30 8.78 -5.10
CA TYR A 132 -4.59 10.17 -4.77
C TYR A 132 -4.37 11.09 -5.96
N PRO A 133 -5.33 11.99 -6.26
CA PRO A 133 -5.29 12.76 -7.49
C PRO A 133 -3.92 13.41 -7.64
N TYR A 134 -3.28 13.18 -8.76
CA TYR A 134 -2.11 13.94 -9.19
C TYR A 134 -2.46 15.41 -9.21
N PRO A 135 -1.45 16.31 -9.11
CA PRO A 135 -1.61 17.72 -8.73
C PRO A 135 -2.87 18.38 -9.30
N PRO A 136 -3.39 19.38 -8.56
CA PRO A 136 -2.53 20.44 -8.04
C PRO A 136 -1.89 20.07 -6.71
N ILE A 137 -0.57 20.24 -6.62
CA ILE A 137 0.19 20.10 -5.39
C ILE A 137 -0.38 21.08 -4.37
N SER A 138 -1.00 20.55 -3.31
CA SER A 138 -1.47 21.37 -2.20
C SER A 138 -0.31 21.75 -1.30
N ASP A 139 -0.33 22.96 -0.76
CA ASP A 139 0.71 23.42 0.17
C ASP A 139 0.65 22.61 1.48
N PRO A 140 1.69 21.82 1.81
CA PRO A 140 1.72 21.02 3.03
C PRO A 140 1.52 21.81 4.31
N ARG A 141 1.94 23.10 4.34
CA ARG A 141 1.85 23.97 5.52
C ARG A 141 0.43 24.17 6.03
N VAL A 142 -0.57 24.00 5.16
CA VAL A 142 -1.98 24.19 5.50
C VAL A 142 -2.46 23.16 6.53
N THR A 143 -2.03 21.89 6.39
CA THR A 143 -2.50 20.80 7.26
C THR A 143 -1.38 20.06 8.00
N PHE A 144 -0.13 20.56 7.93
CA PHE A 144 1.02 19.89 8.54
C PHE A 144 0.86 19.69 10.06
N ALA A 145 0.27 20.65 10.76
CA ALA A 145 0.02 20.61 12.20
C ALA A 145 -1.40 20.13 12.56
N ALA A 146 -2.08 19.44 11.64
CA ALA A 146 -3.40 18.87 11.89
C ALA A 146 -3.42 18.03 13.17
N SER A 147 -4.46 18.17 13.97
CA SER A 147 -4.62 17.44 15.24
C SER A 147 -5.27 16.06 15.06
N HIS A 148 -6.02 15.92 13.97
CA HIS A 148 -6.76 14.70 13.63
C HIS A 148 -6.59 14.38 12.15
N SER A 149 -6.63 13.09 11.80
CA SER A 149 -6.48 12.63 10.41
C SER A 149 -7.54 13.21 9.47
N VAL A 150 -8.76 13.46 9.95
CA VAL A 150 -9.84 14.09 9.17
C VAL A 150 -9.54 15.54 8.72
N GLU A 151 -8.56 16.18 9.33
CA GLU A 151 -8.11 17.55 9.01
C GLU A 151 -6.96 17.54 7.98
N VAL A 152 -6.38 16.35 7.71
CA VAL A 152 -5.22 16.20 6.82
C VAL A 152 -5.65 16.28 5.36
N ASP A 153 -4.93 17.08 4.58
CA ASP A 153 -4.93 16.93 3.13
C ASP A 153 -4.06 15.72 2.77
N TYR A 154 -4.68 14.58 2.52
CA TYR A 154 -4.00 13.33 2.19
C TYR A 154 -3.12 13.46 0.95
N SER A 155 -3.56 14.20 -0.07
CA SER A 155 -2.78 14.39 -1.29
C SER A 155 -1.49 15.15 -1.01
N ALA A 156 -1.57 16.23 -0.22
CA ALA A 156 -0.39 16.98 0.21
C ALA A 156 0.52 16.14 1.11
N ALA A 157 -0.06 15.38 2.05
CA ALA A 157 0.69 14.56 2.99
C ALA A 157 1.48 13.45 2.27
N VAL A 158 0.81 12.67 1.44
CA VAL A 158 1.43 11.57 0.67
C VAL A 158 2.53 12.10 -0.24
N SER A 159 2.24 13.14 -1.01
CA SER A 159 3.19 13.70 -1.97
C SER A 159 4.41 14.33 -1.28
N PHE A 160 4.20 15.09 -0.20
CA PHE A 160 5.31 15.72 0.52
C PHE A 160 6.16 14.70 1.29
N VAL A 161 5.54 13.69 1.92
CA VAL A 161 6.31 12.62 2.58
C VAL A 161 7.10 11.81 1.56
N ALA A 162 6.48 11.46 0.43
CA ALA A 162 7.19 10.81 -0.66
C ALA A 162 8.37 11.67 -1.16
N PHE A 163 8.20 12.99 -1.30
CA PHE A 163 9.28 13.91 -1.62
C PHE A 163 10.42 13.89 -0.58
N LEU A 164 10.11 13.91 0.72
CA LEU A 164 11.12 13.82 1.77
C LEU A 164 11.87 12.48 1.73
N LEU A 165 11.15 11.37 1.53
CA LEU A 165 11.75 10.04 1.37
C LEU A 165 12.69 9.99 0.18
N THR A 166 12.31 10.59 -0.97
CA THR A 166 13.13 10.67 -2.16
C THR A 166 14.42 11.41 -1.92
N ARG A 167 14.27 12.61 -1.40
CA ARG A 167 15.37 13.57 -1.36
C ARG A 167 16.35 13.26 -0.24
N HIS A 168 15.88 12.71 0.86
CA HIS A 168 16.66 12.57 2.09
C HIS A 168 16.81 11.12 2.56
N GLY A 169 16.02 10.22 2.01
CA GLY A 169 15.99 8.80 2.36
C GLY A 169 15.14 8.47 3.61
N PRO A 170 14.76 7.19 3.73
CA PRO A 170 13.86 6.73 4.79
C PRO A 170 14.47 6.90 6.21
N ALA A 171 15.77 6.76 6.37
CA ALA A 171 16.42 6.88 7.68
C ALA A 171 16.27 8.30 8.29
N LYS A 172 16.43 9.36 7.49
CA LYS A 172 16.20 10.74 7.97
C LYS A 172 14.73 11.00 8.25
N PHE A 173 13.84 10.46 7.42
CA PHE A 173 12.41 10.57 7.67
C PHE A 173 12.03 9.91 8.99
N GLN A 174 12.50 8.69 9.26
CA GLN A 174 12.29 7.97 10.52
C GLN A 174 12.81 8.77 11.72
N GLU A 175 14.02 9.35 11.63
CA GLU A 175 14.58 10.18 12.69
C GLU A 175 13.70 11.41 12.96
N PHE A 176 13.22 12.09 11.91
CA PHE A 176 12.34 13.24 12.02
C PHE A 176 11.00 12.85 12.64
N TYR A 177 10.37 11.79 12.15
CA TYR A 177 9.13 11.24 12.67
C TYR A 177 9.22 10.93 14.17
N PHE A 178 10.30 10.24 14.59
CA PHE A 178 10.55 9.92 15.98
C PHE A 178 10.73 11.18 16.86
N ARG A 179 11.44 12.19 16.38
CA ARG A 179 11.69 13.44 17.13
C ARG A 179 10.46 14.32 17.26
N LEU A 180 9.42 14.11 16.47
CA LEU A 180 8.16 14.83 16.53
C LEU A 180 7.12 14.25 17.49
N ARG A 181 7.47 13.20 18.24
CA ARG A 181 6.56 12.60 19.23
C ARG A 181 5.93 13.69 20.12
N TYR A 182 4.59 13.72 20.14
CA TYR A 182 3.79 14.67 20.92
C TYR A 182 3.99 16.15 20.58
N GLN A 183 4.76 16.48 19.55
CA GLN A 183 4.96 17.87 19.12
C GLN A 183 3.92 18.23 18.06
N ARG A 184 3.13 19.28 18.33
CA ARG A 184 2.11 19.77 17.40
C ARG A 184 2.28 21.25 17.06
N GLU A 185 3.15 21.95 17.78
CA GLU A 185 3.42 23.35 17.53
C GLU A 185 4.33 23.54 16.31
N MET A 186 3.90 24.32 15.32
CA MET A 186 4.66 24.57 14.11
C MET A 186 6.10 25.05 14.37
N SER A 187 6.30 25.84 15.40
CA SER A 187 7.64 26.29 15.82
C SER A 187 8.54 25.13 16.25
N ALA A 188 7.99 24.15 16.96
CA ALA A 188 8.71 22.93 17.35
C ALA A 188 8.96 22.02 16.13
N ILE A 189 7.98 21.89 15.25
CA ILE A 189 8.11 21.12 14.01
C ILE A 189 9.23 21.69 13.13
N ARG A 190 9.23 22.99 12.86
CA ARG A 190 10.30 23.67 12.08
C ARG A 190 11.68 23.46 12.69
N ARG A 191 11.81 23.63 14.00
CA ARG A 191 13.07 23.41 14.69
C ARG A 191 13.56 21.95 14.52
N ARG A 192 12.69 20.95 14.76
CA ARG A 192 13.05 19.54 14.60
C ARG A 192 13.39 19.17 13.17
N PHE A 193 12.67 19.75 12.21
CA PHE A 193 12.97 19.58 10.80
C PHE A 193 14.39 20.06 10.48
N SER A 194 14.74 21.29 10.88
CA SER A 194 16.06 21.84 10.67
C SER A 194 17.17 21.07 11.40
N GLU A 195 16.89 20.54 12.59
CA GLU A 195 17.85 19.68 13.33
C GLU A 195 18.16 18.37 12.60
N VAL A 196 17.17 17.77 11.92
CA VAL A 196 17.34 16.46 11.22
C VAL A 196 17.84 16.64 9.80
N TYR A 197 17.23 17.54 9.04
CA TYR A 197 17.52 17.69 7.62
C TYR A 197 18.63 18.71 7.33
N GLY A 198 18.93 19.61 8.27
CA GLY A 198 19.95 20.66 8.12
C GLY A 198 19.48 21.84 7.28
N ILE A 199 18.18 21.92 6.96
CA ILE A 199 17.55 22.96 6.14
C ILE A 199 16.27 23.43 6.81
N ASP A 200 15.76 24.58 6.41
CA ASP A 200 14.50 25.12 6.92
C ASP A 200 13.29 24.43 6.28
N LEU A 201 12.23 24.15 7.08
CA LEU A 201 11.02 23.48 6.58
C LEU A 201 10.32 24.29 5.49
N ASP A 202 10.22 25.63 5.67
CA ASP A 202 9.53 26.45 4.69
C ASP A 202 10.29 26.51 3.36
N GLN A 203 11.66 26.51 3.40
CA GLN A 203 12.49 26.39 2.19
C GLN A 203 12.29 25.05 1.50
N GLU A 204 12.15 23.96 2.27
CA GLU A 204 11.92 22.62 1.71
C GLU A 204 10.53 22.49 1.09
N VAL A 205 9.51 23.08 1.75
CA VAL A 205 8.16 23.15 1.16
C VAL A 205 8.16 24.02 -0.10
N ASP A 206 8.87 25.13 -0.13
CA ASP A 206 8.97 25.96 -1.33
C ASP A 206 9.67 25.22 -2.48
N ALA A 207 10.71 24.42 -2.18
CA ALA A 207 11.34 23.55 -3.17
C ALA A 207 10.38 22.48 -3.70
N TYR A 208 9.58 21.85 -2.81
CA TYR A 208 8.53 20.92 -3.20
C TYR A 208 7.46 21.59 -4.09
N MET A 209 6.98 22.77 -3.71
CA MET A 209 5.96 23.53 -4.46
C MET A 209 6.47 24.06 -5.81
N ALA A 210 7.75 24.32 -5.94
CA ALA A 210 8.37 24.73 -7.21
C ALA A 210 8.36 23.63 -8.27
N GLY A 211 7.98 22.44 -7.90
CA GLY A 211 7.97 21.26 -8.76
C GLY A 211 9.32 20.53 -8.71
N VAL A 212 9.30 19.34 -8.20
CA VAL A 212 10.45 18.46 -8.18
C VAL A 212 10.35 17.53 -9.36
N SER A 213 11.27 17.68 -10.30
CA SER A 213 11.51 16.61 -11.27
C SER A 213 12.06 15.40 -10.50
N CYS A 214 11.41 14.28 -10.62
CA CYS A 214 11.97 13.02 -10.21
C CYS A 214 13.04 12.66 -11.23
N GLU A 215 14.30 12.87 -10.90
CA GLU A 215 15.37 12.44 -11.79
C GLU A 215 15.50 10.91 -11.75
N PRO A 216 15.77 10.27 -12.88
CA PRO A 216 16.08 8.84 -12.92
C PRO A 216 17.23 8.54 -11.95
N GLY A 217 16.98 7.62 -11.01
CA GLY A 217 17.94 7.25 -9.97
C GLY A 217 17.70 7.86 -8.59
N HIS A 218 16.81 8.82 -8.44
CA HIS A 218 16.29 9.26 -7.15
C HIS A 218 15.03 8.45 -6.81
N PHE A 219 15.20 7.39 -6.06
CA PHE A 219 14.14 6.48 -5.70
C PHE A 219 13.57 6.79 -4.36
N VAL A 220 12.28 6.73 -4.30
CA VAL A 220 11.60 7.12 -3.13
C VAL A 220 10.93 6.01 -2.44
N VAL A 221 10.06 5.35 -3.09
CA VAL A 221 9.24 4.33 -2.50
C VAL A 221 9.28 3.12 -3.42
N ARG A 222 9.82 2.01 -2.91
CA ARG A 222 9.70 0.73 -3.60
C ARG A 222 8.25 0.27 -3.54
N ALA A 223 7.71 -0.19 -4.66
CA ALA A 223 6.43 -0.85 -4.63
C ALA A 223 6.62 -2.27 -4.08
N TYR A 224 5.88 -2.61 -3.04
CA TYR A 224 5.94 -3.93 -2.42
C TYR A 224 5.62 -5.06 -3.44
N GLU A 225 4.75 -4.79 -4.41
CA GLU A 225 4.45 -5.70 -5.51
C GLU A 225 5.69 -6.17 -6.29
N CYS A 226 6.78 -5.44 -6.19
CA CYS A 226 8.04 -5.75 -6.86
C CYS A 226 8.92 -6.75 -6.11
N GLU A 227 8.61 -7.05 -4.87
CA GLU A 227 9.27 -8.10 -4.09
C GLU A 227 8.80 -9.51 -4.52
N GLY A 228 7.73 -9.58 -5.30
CA GLY A 228 7.23 -10.84 -5.86
C GLY A 228 8.19 -11.48 -6.87
N PRO A 229 7.91 -12.72 -7.28
CA PRO A 229 8.78 -13.47 -8.19
C PRO A 229 8.93 -12.77 -9.55
N VAL A 230 10.16 -12.67 -10.02
CA VAL A 230 10.47 -12.13 -11.35
C VAL A 230 10.20 -13.19 -12.41
N GLN A 231 9.32 -12.87 -13.33
CA GLN A 231 9.07 -13.75 -14.47
C GLN A 231 9.98 -13.36 -15.64
N ALA A 232 10.70 -14.35 -16.17
CA ALA A 232 11.64 -14.17 -17.26
C ALA A 232 10.95 -13.95 -18.62
N TRP A 233 11.66 -13.25 -19.51
CA TRP A 233 11.32 -13.19 -20.94
C TRP A 233 11.64 -14.50 -21.64
N ASP A 234 10.78 -14.89 -22.58
CA ASP A 234 11.01 -16.04 -23.47
C ASP A 234 10.95 -15.59 -24.93
N ALA A 235 11.99 -15.92 -25.71
CA ALA A 235 12.11 -15.62 -27.15
C ALA A 235 11.76 -14.15 -27.52
N GLY A 236 12.11 -13.18 -26.66
CA GLY A 236 11.83 -11.76 -26.90
C GLY A 236 10.40 -11.32 -26.56
N MET A 237 9.64 -12.17 -25.91
CA MET A 237 8.30 -11.89 -25.42
C MET A 237 8.22 -12.19 -23.92
N TRP A 238 7.51 -11.37 -23.18
CA TRP A 238 7.06 -11.69 -21.84
C TRP A 238 5.56 -11.99 -21.87
N ALA A 239 5.15 -13.12 -21.32
CA ALA A 239 3.75 -13.48 -21.28
C ALA A 239 3.38 -14.20 -19.98
N GLN A 240 2.25 -13.84 -19.41
CA GLN A 240 1.67 -14.48 -18.25
C GLN A 240 0.25 -14.95 -18.60
N ARG A 241 0.03 -16.26 -18.54
CA ARG A 241 -1.30 -16.85 -18.66
C ARG A 241 -1.62 -17.62 -17.38
N ARG A 242 -2.67 -17.21 -16.67
CA ARG A 242 -3.07 -17.76 -15.37
C ARG A 242 -4.59 -17.68 -15.17
N THR A 243 -5.05 -18.35 -14.13
CA THR A 243 -6.34 -18.10 -13.49
C THR A 243 -6.13 -17.28 -12.22
N LEU A 244 -7.09 -16.46 -11.86
CA LEU A 244 -7.11 -15.76 -10.59
C LEU A 244 -7.99 -16.56 -9.62
N ASP A 245 -7.40 -17.58 -8.99
CA ASP A 245 -8.08 -18.45 -8.04
C ASP A 245 -7.74 -18.03 -6.62
N CYS A 246 -8.77 -17.71 -5.81
CA CYS A 246 -8.59 -17.31 -4.41
C CYS A 246 -7.94 -18.41 -3.54
N GLY A 247 -7.98 -19.67 -3.98
CA GLY A 247 -7.25 -20.78 -3.33
C GLY A 247 -5.74 -20.76 -3.56
N ASP A 248 -5.24 -20.00 -4.54
CA ASP A 248 -3.82 -19.95 -4.84
C ASP A 248 -3.05 -19.14 -3.79
N VAL A 249 -1.84 -19.64 -3.45
CA VAL A 249 -0.98 -19.06 -2.39
C VAL A 249 -0.36 -17.71 -2.76
N ASP A 250 -0.48 -17.26 -4.00
CA ASP A 250 0.01 -15.98 -4.51
C ASP A 250 -1.12 -15.01 -4.91
N VAL A 251 -2.38 -15.34 -4.54
CA VAL A 251 -3.53 -14.47 -4.73
C VAL A 251 -3.90 -13.82 -3.40
N VAL A 252 -3.97 -12.49 -3.41
CA VAL A 252 -4.25 -11.63 -2.26
C VAL A 252 -5.67 -11.06 -2.39
N GLY A 253 -6.42 -11.03 -1.30
CA GLY A 253 -7.79 -10.57 -1.25
C GLY A 253 -8.64 -11.46 -0.36
N GLY A 254 -9.94 -11.55 -0.62
CA GLY A 254 -10.83 -12.42 0.15
C GLY A 254 -12.26 -12.43 -0.37
N VAL A 255 -13.03 -13.42 0.12
CA VAL A 255 -14.45 -13.59 -0.15
C VAL A 255 -15.24 -13.29 1.11
N GLY A 256 -16.31 -12.50 1.03
CA GLY A 256 -17.12 -12.09 2.20
C GLY A 256 -18.39 -11.35 1.82
N ASP A 257 -18.98 -10.65 2.79
CA ASP A 257 -20.27 -9.97 2.67
C ASP A 257 -20.36 -8.90 1.57
N PHE A 258 -19.20 -8.41 1.13
CA PHE A 258 -19.07 -7.47 0.02
C PHE A 258 -18.35 -8.14 -1.14
N LYS A 259 -18.58 -7.67 -2.36
CA LYS A 259 -17.85 -8.12 -3.55
C LYS A 259 -16.42 -7.61 -3.48
N TRP A 260 -15.59 -8.37 -2.81
CA TRP A 260 -14.17 -8.08 -2.71
C TRP A 260 -13.46 -8.46 -3.99
N ARG A 261 -12.40 -7.73 -4.28
CA ARG A 261 -11.53 -8.05 -5.40
C ARG A 261 -10.30 -8.77 -4.87
N SER A 262 -9.89 -9.77 -5.61
CA SER A 262 -8.61 -10.42 -5.42
C SER A 262 -7.63 -9.97 -6.49
N HIS A 263 -6.35 -10.07 -6.20
CA HIS A 263 -5.31 -9.75 -7.16
C HIS A 263 -4.12 -10.69 -7.06
N ARG A 264 -3.38 -10.76 -8.15
CA ARG A 264 -2.06 -11.36 -8.21
C ARG A 264 -1.09 -10.34 -8.77
N ALA A 265 0.10 -10.25 -8.18
CA ALA A 265 1.18 -9.41 -8.67
C ALA A 265 2.42 -10.25 -8.99
N VAL A 266 3.11 -9.88 -10.06
CA VAL A 266 4.40 -10.46 -10.45
C VAL A 266 5.31 -9.35 -10.91
N SER A 267 6.61 -9.58 -10.86
CA SER A 267 7.61 -8.65 -11.39
C SER A 267 8.10 -9.06 -12.77
N VAL A 268 8.44 -8.07 -13.57
CA VAL A 268 9.08 -8.23 -14.88
C VAL A 268 10.24 -7.24 -15.00
N ASP A 269 11.39 -7.71 -15.48
CA ASP A 269 12.51 -6.82 -15.79
C ASP A 269 12.42 -6.39 -17.26
N ILE A 270 12.17 -5.11 -17.51
CA ILE A 270 12.17 -4.51 -18.85
C ILE A 270 13.63 -4.38 -19.32
N PRO A 271 14.03 -5.08 -20.40
CA PRO A 271 15.45 -5.19 -20.76
C PRO A 271 16.05 -3.89 -21.31
N ALA A 272 15.26 -3.04 -21.93
CA ALA A 272 15.69 -1.77 -22.49
C ALA A 272 14.54 -0.76 -22.47
N ALA A 273 14.86 0.51 -22.27
CA ALA A 273 13.86 1.57 -22.43
C ALA A 273 13.39 1.63 -23.89
N GLY A 274 12.08 1.80 -24.09
CA GLY A 274 11.54 1.84 -25.44
C GLY A 274 10.03 1.68 -25.52
N SER A 275 9.58 1.49 -26.75
CA SER A 275 8.17 1.23 -27.05
C SER A 275 7.88 -0.26 -26.96
N TYR A 276 6.78 -0.61 -26.31
CA TYR A 276 6.32 -1.99 -26.14
C TYR A 276 4.85 -2.11 -26.52
N GLN A 277 4.50 -3.21 -27.18
CA GLN A 277 3.10 -3.56 -27.38
C GLN A 277 2.65 -4.40 -26.19
N LEU A 278 1.64 -3.94 -25.50
CA LEU A 278 1.05 -4.55 -24.31
C LEU A 278 -0.38 -4.98 -24.64
N ARG A 279 -0.69 -6.26 -24.45
CA ARG A 279 -2.02 -6.82 -24.66
C ARG A 279 -2.54 -7.45 -23.38
N PHE A 280 -3.79 -7.18 -23.05
CA PHE A 280 -4.50 -7.79 -21.94
C PHE A 280 -5.75 -8.52 -22.43
N THR A 281 -5.76 -9.85 -22.34
CA THR A 281 -6.91 -10.69 -22.65
C THR A 281 -7.39 -11.34 -21.36
N ALA A 282 -8.64 -11.11 -21.00
CA ALA A 282 -9.20 -11.59 -19.74
C ALA A 282 -10.72 -11.66 -19.80
N GLU A 283 -11.34 -12.26 -18.79
CA GLU A 283 -12.78 -12.20 -18.60
C GLU A 283 -13.24 -10.77 -18.23
N PRO A 284 -14.51 -10.41 -18.50
CA PRO A 284 -15.05 -9.09 -18.18
C PRO A 284 -14.87 -8.73 -16.68
N LYS A 285 -14.70 -7.42 -16.40
CA LYS A 285 -14.49 -6.85 -15.05
C LYS A 285 -13.12 -7.10 -14.42
N MET A 286 -12.22 -7.78 -15.12
CA MET A 286 -10.82 -7.80 -14.70
C MET A 286 -10.15 -6.47 -15.05
N GLU A 287 -9.09 -6.15 -14.36
CA GLU A 287 -8.25 -4.99 -14.59
C GLU A 287 -6.79 -5.40 -14.49
N MET A 288 -5.95 -4.79 -15.30
CA MET A 288 -4.51 -4.97 -15.23
C MET A 288 -3.85 -3.61 -15.02
N ARG A 289 -2.82 -3.60 -14.19
CA ARG A 289 -1.94 -2.47 -13.95
C ARG A 289 -0.49 -2.90 -14.15
N LEU A 290 0.24 -2.16 -14.96
CA LEU A 290 1.68 -2.29 -15.14
C LEU A 290 2.32 -0.99 -14.66
N GLY A 291 3.29 -1.07 -13.77
CA GLY A 291 3.97 0.13 -13.25
C GLY A 291 5.42 -0.13 -12.88
N PRO A 292 6.25 0.93 -12.83
CA PRO A 292 7.63 0.82 -12.40
C PRO A 292 7.71 0.46 -10.92
N CYS A 293 8.73 -0.31 -10.56
CA CYS A 293 8.99 -0.71 -9.18
C CYS A 293 9.55 0.42 -8.32
N PHE A 294 10.14 1.40 -8.96
CA PHE A 294 10.79 2.53 -8.34
C PHE A 294 10.31 3.81 -9.00
N GLY A 295 10.33 4.90 -8.29
CA GLY A 295 9.98 6.20 -8.82
C GLY A 295 9.24 7.08 -7.82
N CYS A 296 8.98 8.31 -8.21
CA CYS A 296 8.17 9.23 -7.43
C CYS A 296 6.71 8.82 -7.50
N VAL A 297 6.03 8.87 -6.37
CA VAL A 297 4.60 8.52 -6.29
C VAL A 297 3.75 9.35 -7.26
N TRP A 298 4.11 10.63 -7.46
CA TRP A 298 3.38 11.55 -8.34
C TRP A 298 3.80 11.52 -9.82
N ASP A 299 4.93 10.91 -10.17
CA ASP A 299 5.42 10.80 -11.56
C ASP A 299 5.34 9.36 -12.08
N ARG A 300 4.58 8.54 -11.39
CA ARG A 300 4.41 7.15 -11.72
C ARG A 300 3.50 6.99 -12.93
N GLN A 301 4.07 6.61 -14.05
CA GLN A 301 3.32 6.31 -15.26
C GLN A 301 2.85 4.86 -15.23
N ASP A 302 1.83 4.59 -14.44
CA ASP A 302 1.20 3.28 -14.47
C ASP A 302 0.27 3.16 -15.67
N VAL A 303 0.35 2.02 -16.34
CA VAL A 303 -0.54 1.66 -17.43
C VAL A 303 -1.71 0.86 -16.86
N PHE A 304 -2.92 1.31 -17.13
CA PHE A 304 -4.15 0.61 -16.76
C PHE A 304 -4.80 0.04 -18.00
N MET A 305 -5.25 -1.22 -17.96
CA MET A 305 -5.94 -1.87 -19.06
C MET A 305 -7.17 -2.63 -18.58
N THR A 306 -8.18 -2.64 -19.44
CA THR A 306 -9.36 -3.49 -19.34
C THR A 306 -9.30 -4.63 -20.37
N PRO A 307 -10.07 -5.73 -20.20
CA PRO A 307 -10.02 -6.88 -21.08
C PRO A 307 -10.26 -6.53 -22.56
N GLY A 308 -9.41 -7.08 -23.42
CA GLY A 308 -9.48 -6.89 -24.88
C GLY A 308 -8.70 -5.68 -25.39
N GLU A 309 -8.05 -4.92 -24.52
CA GLU A 309 -7.20 -3.80 -24.91
C GLU A 309 -5.84 -4.25 -25.43
N ASP A 310 -5.33 -3.50 -26.40
CA ASP A 310 -4.01 -3.63 -27.01
C ASP A 310 -3.44 -2.20 -27.16
N GLN A 311 -2.34 -1.91 -26.46
CA GLN A 311 -1.78 -0.56 -26.36
C GLN A 311 -0.29 -0.59 -26.68
N VAL A 312 0.19 0.50 -27.28
CA VAL A 312 1.63 0.79 -27.36
C VAL A 312 2.00 1.68 -26.18
N VAL A 313 2.92 1.20 -25.36
CA VAL A 313 3.34 1.87 -24.12
C VAL A 313 4.84 2.15 -24.16
N ALA A 314 5.26 3.30 -23.67
CA ALA A 314 6.66 3.61 -23.44
C ALA A 314 7.05 3.12 -22.04
N LEU A 315 8.06 2.27 -21.95
CA LEU A 315 8.56 1.74 -20.69
C LEU A 315 10.04 2.07 -20.53
N GLU A 316 10.43 2.40 -19.31
CA GLU A 316 11.82 2.52 -18.92
C GLU A 316 12.45 1.14 -18.68
N ALA A 317 13.76 1.02 -18.85
CA ALA A 317 14.49 -0.19 -18.51
C ALA A 317 14.46 -0.42 -16.98
N GLY A 318 14.39 -1.68 -16.56
CA GLY A 318 14.41 -2.05 -15.16
C GLY A 318 13.14 -2.76 -14.70
N ARG A 319 13.03 -2.93 -13.40
CA ARG A 319 11.94 -3.71 -12.79
C ARG A 319 10.62 -2.99 -12.81
N HIS A 320 9.60 -3.72 -13.21
CA HIS A 320 8.19 -3.32 -13.18
C HIS A 320 7.35 -4.40 -12.50
N PHE A 321 6.22 -4.03 -11.95
CA PHE A 321 5.21 -4.98 -11.50
C PHE A 321 4.06 -5.05 -12.50
N VAL A 322 3.46 -6.22 -12.61
CA VAL A 322 2.18 -6.45 -13.28
C VAL A 322 1.21 -6.96 -12.24
N ARG A 323 0.13 -6.22 -12.00
CA ARG A 323 -0.94 -6.62 -11.09
C ARG A 323 -2.22 -6.83 -11.89
N VAL A 324 -2.81 -8.03 -11.75
CA VAL A 324 -4.11 -8.37 -12.32
C VAL A 324 -5.11 -8.51 -11.20
N THR A 325 -6.25 -7.84 -11.32
CA THR A 325 -7.29 -7.78 -10.29
C THR A 325 -8.61 -8.28 -10.89
N GLY A 326 -9.36 -9.05 -10.12
CA GLY A 326 -10.65 -9.60 -10.52
C GLY A 326 -11.60 -9.81 -9.35
N ASP A 327 -12.77 -10.37 -9.64
CA ASP A 327 -13.78 -10.73 -8.63
C ASP A 327 -13.31 -11.98 -7.87
N SER A 328 -13.23 -11.92 -6.55
CA SER A 328 -12.74 -13.02 -5.72
C SER A 328 -13.72 -14.19 -5.58
N GLU A 329 -14.99 -14.04 -5.96
CA GLU A 329 -15.95 -15.13 -6.00
C GLU A 329 -15.84 -16.00 -7.27
N GLN A 330 -15.02 -15.59 -8.22
CA GLN A 330 -14.83 -16.26 -9.50
C GLN A 330 -13.38 -16.70 -9.65
N THR A 331 -13.15 -17.59 -10.60
CA THR A 331 -11.81 -18.05 -10.99
C THR A 331 -11.52 -17.64 -12.44
N PRO A 332 -11.49 -16.32 -12.74
CA PRO A 332 -11.37 -15.85 -14.10
C PRO A 332 -9.97 -16.10 -14.65
N SER A 333 -9.93 -16.44 -15.96
CA SER A 333 -8.66 -16.60 -16.68
C SER A 333 -8.22 -15.29 -17.30
N TYR A 334 -6.90 -15.10 -17.36
CA TYR A 334 -6.29 -13.95 -18.03
C TYR A 334 -4.99 -14.29 -18.74
N GLU A 335 -4.64 -13.44 -19.68
CA GLU A 335 -3.34 -13.43 -20.35
C GLU A 335 -2.86 -11.98 -20.52
N VAL A 336 -1.63 -11.73 -20.08
CA VAL A 336 -0.90 -10.48 -20.34
C VAL A 336 0.28 -10.80 -21.23
N VAL A 337 0.45 -10.06 -22.32
CA VAL A 337 1.57 -10.22 -23.25
C VAL A 337 2.24 -8.86 -23.45
N LEU A 338 3.58 -8.86 -23.36
CA LEU A 338 4.42 -7.70 -23.60
C LEU A 338 5.50 -8.06 -24.63
N VAL A 339 5.56 -7.31 -25.71
CA VAL A 339 6.58 -7.50 -26.77
C VAL A 339 7.23 -6.15 -27.10
N PRO A 340 8.55 -6.11 -27.41
CA PRO A 340 9.18 -4.89 -27.91
C PRO A 340 8.45 -4.37 -29.14
N GLY A 341 8.18 -3.07 -29.16
CA GLY A 341 7.65 -2.40 -30.35
C GLY A 341 8.67 -2.37 -31.48
N THR A 342 8.20 -2.43 -32.70
CA THR A 342 9.04 -2.34 -33.92
C THR A 342 9.37 -0.90 -34.25
#